data_c2d62602595abb3836f21b3147407328
#
_entry.id   c2d62602595abb3836f21b3147407328
#
_cell.length_a   1.000
_cell.length_b   1.000
_cell.length_c   1.000
_cell.angle_alpha   90.00
_cell.angle_beta   90.00
_cell.angle_gamma   90.00
#
_symmetry.space_group_name_H-M   'P 1'
#
loop_
_entity.id
_entity.type
_entity.pdbx_description
1 polymer ?
#
loop_
_entity_poly.entity_id
_entity_poly.type
_entity_poly.pdbx_seq_one_letter_code
_entity_poly.pdbx_strand_id
1 'polypeptide(L)'
;YSTDVTDQLDELTGCTEHTKLGESSDGKYEYYLSISKDADKKLKKELEKTKTELTDMAEFQQMSAFDQPIDMVQQDGDNVGKFEMTGIDKKTYTEDMFSEYDLTLVNVFTTWCSPCVNEIPELEKLYQELKDQGVGVTGVVLDTADSEGNQDEQAIKKAELLQEKTKATYPFLIPDKNMMNGRLQGISAFPETFFVDKNGNIVGETYSGSHTLEEWKEIVEKELSAIKENN
;
A
#
# COMPACT_ATOMS: atom_id res chain seq x y z
N TYR A 1 18.78 8.04 -8.34
CA TYR A 1 18.68 7.39 -9.66
C TYR A 1 19.95 7.64 -10.44
N SER A 2 20.44 6.66 -11.22
CA SER A 2 21.48 6.89 -12.23
C SER A 2 20.92 7.76 -13.37
N THR A 3 21.79 8.40 -14.16
CA THR A 3 21.40 9.19 -15.35
C THR A 3 20.48 8.45 -16.31
N ASP A 4 20.52 7.13 -16.32
CA ASP A 4 19.67 6.22 -17.11
C ASP A 4 18.17 6.28 -16.74
N VAL A 5 17.84 6.68 -15.50
CA VAL A 5 16.45 6.71 -15.01
C VAL A 5 15.77 8.04 -15.33
N THR A 6 16.52 9.14 -15.41
CA THR A 6 15.96 10.44 -15.81
C THR A 6 15.49 10.41 -17.26
N ASP A 7 16.24 9.77 -18.15
CA ASP A 7 15.85 9.63 -19.58
C ASP A 7 14.58 8.76 -19.74
N GLN A 8 14.43 7.71 -18.91
CA GLN A 8 13.21 6.89 -18.89
C GLN A 8 12.00 7.63 -18.30
N LEU A 9 12.22 8.48 -17.30
CA LEU A 9 11.16 9.33 -16.74
C LEU A 9 10.69 10.39 -17.73
N ASP A 10 11.59 10.93 -18.56
CA ASP A 10 11.26 11.89 -19.63
C ASP A 10 10.34 11.25 -20.68
N GLU A 11 10.61 10.00 -21.07
CA GLU A 11 9.76 9.28 -22.03
C GLU A 11 8.38 8.95 -21.44
N LEU A 12 8.32 8.60 -20.15
CA LEU A 12 7.08 8.17 -19.48
C LEU A 12 6.18 9.36 -19.07
N THR A 13 6.77 10.47 -18.66
CA THR A 13 6.04 11.59 -18.03
C THR A 13 5.94 12.82 -18.93
N GLY A 14 6.75 12.91 -19.97
CA GLY A 14 6.89 14.12 -20.79
C GLY A 14 7.52 15.30 -20.03
N CYS A 15 8.10 15.06 -18.86
CA CYS A 15 8.79 16.05 -18.04
C CYS A 15 10.26 16.06 -18.41
N THR A 16 10.81 17.25 -18.74
CA THR A 16 12.19 17.40 -19.19
C THR A 16 13.07 18.21 -18.27
N GLU A 17 12.48 18.82 -17.23
CA GLU A 17 13.21 19.61 -16.25
C GLU A 17 13.03 18.94 -14.87
N HIS A 18 14.12 18.40 -14.32
CA HIS A 18 14.15 17.74 -13.02
C HIS A 18 15.05 18.52 -12.05
N THR A 19 14.49 18.92 -10.93
CA THR A 19 15.26 19.56 -9.88
C THR A 19 15.32 18.64 -8.65
N LYS A 20 16.53 18.24 -8.25
CA LYS A 20 16.72 17.47 -7.04
C LYS A 20 16.31 18.31 -5.82
N LEU A 21 15.38 17.80 -5.02
CA LEU A 21 14.94 18.39 -3.76
C LEU A 21 15.75 17.87 -2.57
N GLY A 22 16.20 16.62 -2.64
CA GLY A 22 16.95 15.98 -1.56
C GLY A 22 17.20 14.50 -1.84
N GLU A 23 17.74 13.81 -0.86
CA GLU A 23 17.92 12.35 -0.87
C GLU A 23 17.58 11.77 0.51
N SER A 24 17.25 10.48 0.55
CA SER A 24 17.02 9.77 1.80
C SER A 24 18.29 9.68 2.65
N SER A 25 18.14 9.52 3.96
CA SER A 25 19.26 9.46 4.90
C SER A 25 20.22 8.29 4.65
N ASP A 26 19.71 7.20 4.03
CA ASP A 26 20.52 6.03 3.63
C ASP A 26 21.09 6.13 2.21
N GLY A 27 20.80 7.21 1.50
CA GLY A 27 21.27 7.47 0.13
C GLY A 27 20.63 6.58 -0.95
N LYS A 28 19.58 5.80 -0.62
CA LYS A 28 18.92 4.91 -1.60
C LYS A 28 17.98 5.63 -2.54
N TYR A 29 17.35 6.70 -2.07
CA TYR A 29 16.33 7.43 -2.83
C TYR A 29 16.71 8.88 -3.00
N GLU A 30 16.47 9.42 -4.18
CA GLU A 30 16.59 10.84 -4.49
C GLU A 30 15.21 11.40 -4.85
N TYR A 31 14.88 12.56 -4.32
CA TYR A 31 13.61 13.24 -4.56
C TYR A 31 13.79 14.34 -5.60
N TYR A 32 12.92 14.38 -6.60
CA TYR A 32 12.97 15.35 -7.68
C TYR A 32 11.62 16.04 -7.86
N LEU A 33 11.66 17.33 -8.15
CA LEU A 33 10.55 18.05 -8.76
C LEU A 33 10.72 18.01 -10.28
N SER A 34 9.72 17.47 -10.97
CA SER A 34 9.73 17.31 -12.42
C SER A 34 8.69 18.21 -13.05
N ILE A 35 9.07 18.92 -14.12
CA ILE A 35 8.23 19.89 -14.80
C ILE A 35 8.13 19.52 -16.28
N SER A 36 6.90 19.55 -16.82
CA SER A 36 6.64 19.33 -18.24
C SER A 36 7.30 20.39 -19.10
N LYS A 37 7.85 19.97 -20.24
CA LYS A 37 8.44 20.84 -21.27
C LYS A 37 7.48 21.93 -21.74
N ASP A 38 6.18 21.64 -21.78
CA ASP A 38 5.12 22.51 -22.25
C ASP A 38 4.49 23.35 -21.12
N ALA A 39 5.04 23.27 -19.89
CA ALA A 39 4.55 24.10 -18.79
C ALA A 39 4.76 25.59 -19.10
N ASP A 40 3.71 26.35 -18.94
CA ASP A 40 3.73 27.78 -19.19
C ASP A 40 4.70 28.49 -18.22
N LYS A 41 5.26 29.60 -18.65
CA LYS A 41 6.26 30.38 -17.91
C LYS A 41 5.75 30.90 -16.55
N LYS A 42 4.43 31.10 -16.40
CA LYS A 42 3.81 31.52 -15.14
C LYS A 42 3.78 30.35 -14.16
N LEU A 43 3.39 29.16 -14.64
CA LEU A 43 3.38 27.93 -13.84
C LEU A 43 4.79 27.55 -13.38
N LYS A 44 5.78 27.64 -14.26
CA LYS A 44 7.20 27.42 -13.90
C LYS A 44 7.66 28.34 -12.78
N LYS A 45 7.27 29.62 -12.82
CA LYS A 45 7.62 30.61 -11.80
C LYS A 45 6.92 30.33 -10.45
N GLU A 46 5.67 29.90 -10.48
CA GLU A 46 4.94 29.51 -9.27
C GLU A 46 5.52 28.23 -8.67
N LEU A 47 5.89 27.25 -9.49
CA LEU A 47 6.56 26.03 -9.05
C LEU A 47 7.92 26.29 -8.39
N GLU A 48 8.72 27.21 -8.95
CA GLU A 48 10.00 27.62 -8.34
C GLU A 48 9.78 28.31 -6.97
N LYS A 49 8.73 29.11 -6.84
CA LYS A 49 8.36 29.73 -5.56
C LYS A 49 7.94 28.65 -4.55
N THR A 50 7.06 27.75 -4.95
CA THR A 50 6.60 26.63 -4.10
C THR A 50 7.76 25.72 -3.69
N LYS A 51 8.71 25.48 -4.58
CA LYS A 51 9.94 24.74 -4.28
C LYS A 51 10.73 25.41 -3.14
N THR A 52 10.94 26.73 -3.24
CA THR A 52 11.66 27.49 -2.20
C THR A 52 10.90 27.41 -0.87
N GLU A 53 9.58 27.58 -0.89
CA GLU A 53 8.72 27.45 0.28
C GLU A 53 8.79 26.06 0.90
N LEU A 54 8.77 24.99 0.08
CA LEU A 54 8.88 23.59 0.55
C LEU A 54 10.27 23.28 1.12
N THR A 55 11.34 23.74 0.49
CA THR A 55 12.69 23.49 1.00
C THR A 55 13.01 24.27 2.28
N ASP A 56 12.36 25.42 2.49
CA ASP A 56 12.51 26.23 3.71
C ASP A 56 11.61 25.78 4.88
N MET A 57 10.63 24.89 4.62
CA MET A 57 9.79 24.36 5.69
C MET A 57 10.61 23.41 6.57
N ALA A 58 10.64 23.70 7.88
CA ALA A 58 11.29 22.84 8.87
C ALA A 58 10.76 21.40 8.85
N GLU A 59 9.51 21.20 8.42
CA GLU A 59 8.88 19.89 8.20
C GLU A 59 9.50 19.13 7.04
N PHE A 60 9.91 19.80 5.96
CA PHE A 60 10.59 19.15 4.83
C PHE A 60 12.00 18.70 5.21
N GLN A 61 12.68 19.46 6.06
CA GLN A 61 13.98 19.06 6.64
C GLN A 61 13.83 17.90 7.64
N GLN A 62 12.65 17.75 8.26
CA GLN A 62 12.32 16.59 9.08
C GLN A 62 11.88 15.37 8.24
N MET A 63 11.35 15.56 7.03
CA MET A 63 11.03 14.44 6.13
C MET A 63 12.27 13.65 5.69
N SER A 64 13.45 14.25 5.68
CA SER A 64 14.72 13.52 5.54
C SER A 64 15.07 12.67 6.78
N ALA A 65 14.35 12.84 7.89
CA ALA A 65 14.43 12.02 9.09
C ALA A 65 13.38 10.88 9.13
N PHE A 66 12.53 10.78 8.11
CA PHE A 66 11.51 9.72 8.01
C PHE A 66 12.06 8.34 7.60
N ASP A 67 13.37 8.20 7.46
CA ASP A 67 14.07 6.91 7.36
C ASP A 67 14.36 6.27 8.73
N GLN A 68 13.87 6.82 9.81
CA GLN A 68 13.71 6.02 11.01
C GLN A 68 12.47 5.15 10.77
N PRO A 69 12.53 3.84 11.06
CA PRO A 69 11.29 3.10 11.24
C PRO A 69 10.48 3.96 12.22
N ILE A 70 9.31 4.40 11.78
CA ILE A 70 8.37 4.92 12.75
C ILE A 70 8.20 3.73 13.68
N ASP A 71 8.79 3.81 14.88
CA ASP A 71 8.29 3.05 16.00
C ASP A 71 6.84 3.49 16.12
N MET A 72 6.00 2.88 15.29
CA MET A 72 4.58 2.85 15.53
C MET A 72 4.49 2.24 16.91
N VAL A 73 4.31 3.11 17.91
CA VAL A 73 3.92 2.69 19.23
C VAL A 73 2.92 1.57 18.99
N GLN A 74 3.34 0.33 19.24
CA GLN A 74 2.41 -0.78 19.34
C GLN A 74 1.39 -0.32 20.37
N GLN A 75 0.28 0.22 19.89
CA GLN A 75 -0.90 0.29 20.71
C GLN A 75 -1.32 -1.15 20.91
N ASP A 76 -1.05 -1.66 22.11
CA ASP A 76 -1.58 -2.93 22.55
C ASP A 76 -3.05 -3.01 22.14
N GLY A 77 -3.36 -3.88 21.16
CA GLY A 77 -4.71 -4.29 20.85
C GLY A 77 -5.49 -3.46 19.83
N ASP A 78 -4.90 -2.93 18.77
CA ASP A 78 -5.68 -2.40 17.65
C ASP A 78 -6.39 -3.55 16.93
N ASN A 79 -7.69 -3.63 17.16
CA ASN A 79 -8.58 -4.51 16.41
C ASN A 79 -9.05 -3.79 15.14
N VAL A 80 -9.20 -4.51 14.02
CA VAL A 80 -9.70 -3.94 12.75
C VAL A 80 -11.09 -3.32 12.89
N GLY A 81 -11.81 -3.65 13.97
CA GLY A 81 -13.16 -3.20 14.21
C GLY A 81 -14.20 -3.93 13.35
N LYS A 82 -15.43 -3.46 13.45
CA LYS A 82 -16.53 -3.99 12.63
C LYS A 82 -16.59 -3.30 11.29
N PHE A 83 -16.72 -4.10 10.24
CA PHE A 83 -16.91 -3.63 8.88
C PHE A 83 -17.89 -4.52 8.12
N GLU A 84 -18.41 -4.00 7.03
CA GLU A 84 -19.21 -4.73 6.05
C GLU A 84 -18.74 -4.33 4.65
N MET A 85 -17.69 -4.98 4.18
CA MET A 85 -17.11 -4.72 2.86
C MET A 85 -17.75 -5.63 1.79
N THR A 86 -17.85 -5.11 0.58
CA THR A 86 -18.27 -5.90 -0.57
C THR A 86 -17.04 -6.37 -1.33
N GLY A 87 -16.92 -7.68 -1.59
CA GLY A 87 -15.91 -8.20 -2.50
C GLY A 87 -16.23 -7.87 -3.95
N ILE A 88 -15.22 -7.80 -4.82
CA ILE A 88 -15.48 -7.68 -6.26
C ILE A 88 -16.19 -8.91 -6.83
N ASP A 89 -16.20 -10.03 -6.10
CA ASP A 89 -17.02 -11.22 -6.34
C ASP A 89 -18.50 -11.03 -5.92
N LYS A 90 -18.85 -9.84 -5.44
CA LYS A 90 -20.19 -9.41 -4.98
C LYS A 90 -20.68 -10.11 -3.70
N LYS A 91 -19.80 -10.75 -2.96
CA LYS A 91 -20.12 -11.27 -1.63
C LYS A 91 -19.87 -10.19 -0.58
N THR A 92 -20.55 -10.32 0.55
CA THR A 92 -20.33 -9.52 1.74
C THR A 92 -19.29 -10.17 2.62
N TYR A 93 -18.33 -9.38 3.09
CA TYR A 93 -17.29 -9.79 4.02
C TYR A 93 -17.35 -8.91 5.27
N THR A 94 -17.31 -9.54 6.41
CA THR A 94 -17.27 -8.89 7.72
C THR A 94 -16.00 -9.29 8.45
N GLU A 95 -15.77 -8.75 9.63
CA GLU A 95 -14.64 -9.12 10.49
C GLU A 95 -14.57 -10.63 10.79
N ASP A 96 -15.70 -11.33 10.69
CA ASP A 96 -15.76 -12.80 10.90
C ASP A 96 -14.90 -13.58 9.89
N MET A 97 -14.56 -12.98 8.73
CA MET A 97 -13.70 -13.62 7.74
C MET A 97 -12.33 -14.02 8.30
N PHE A 98 -11.83 -13.26 9.27
CA PHE A 98 -10.53 -13.53 9.88
C PHE A 98 -10.53 -14.79 10.74
N SER A 99 -11.70 -15.20 11.23
CA SER A 99 -11.82 -16.42 12.05
C SER A 99 -11.51 -17.72 11.30
N GLU A 100 -11.47 -17.69 9.98
CA GLU A 100 -11.17 -18.84 9.13
C GLU A 100 -9.68 -19.21 9.14
N TYR A 101 -8.79 -18.29 9.55
CA TYR A 101 -7.34 -18.45 9.51
C TYR A 101 -6.71 -18.08 10.85
N ASP A 102 -5.57 -18.68 11.17
CA ASP A 102 -4.78 -18.28 12.35
C ASP A 102 -4.15 -16.89 12.13
N LEU A 103 -3.80 -16.58 10.89
CA LEU A 103 -3.22 -15.30 10.46
C LEU A 103 -3.73 -14.96 9.06
N THR A 104 -4.18 -13.73 8.86
CA THR A 104 -4.54 -13.20 7.54
C THR A 104 -3.62 -12.03 7.16
N LEU A 105 -2.99 -12.15 6.00
CA LEU A 105 -2.26 -11.09 5.33
C LEU A 105 -3.27 -10.17 4.61
N VAL A 106 -3.32 -8.91 5.01
CA VAL A 106 -4.18 -7.87 4.40
C VAL A 106 -3.31 -6.94 3.58
N ASN A 107 -3.37 -7.08 2.26
CA ASN A 107 -2.61 -6.25 1.31
C ASN A 107 -3.48 -5.09 0.81
N VAL A 108 -3.08 -3.86 1.11
CA VAL A 108 -3.77 -2.63 0.68
C VAL A 108 -3.08 -2.08 -0.55
N PHE A 109 -3.83 -1.95 -1.63
CA PHE A 109 -3.30 -1.51 -2.91
C PHE A 109 -4.28 -0.63 -3.69
N THR A 110 -3.82 -0.06 -4.79
CA THR A 110 -4.64 0.70 -5.74
C THR A 110 -4.51 0.13 -7.15
N THR A 111 -5.55 0.31 -7.97
CA THR A 111 -5.60 -0.26 -9.33
C THR A 111 -4.56 0.33 -10.30
N TRP A 112 -3.99 1.48 -9.98
CA TRP A 112 -2.97 2.17 -10.78
C TRP A 112 -1.53 1.94 -10.29
N CYS A 113 -1.35 1.25 -9.18
CA CYS A 113 -0.04 1.01 -8.57
C CYS A 113 0.67 -0.17 -9.25
N SER A 114 1.64 0.09 -10.10
CA SER A 114 2.36 -0.97 -10.83
C SER A 114 3.09 -1.98 -9.93
N PRO A 115 3.83 -1.57 -8.86
CA PRO A 115 4.42 -2.53 -7.93
C PRO A 115 3.38 -3.46 -7.29
N CYS A 116 2.21 -2.90 -6.92
CA CYS A 116 1.12 -3.67 -6.33
C CYS A 116 0.61 -4.75 -7.29
N VAL A 117 0.36 -4.37 -8.55
CA VAL A 117 -0.13 -5.30 -9.59
C VAL A 117 0.86 -6.44 -9.83
N ASN A 118 2.16 -6.13 -9.82
CA ASN A 118 3.21 -7.13 -10.00
C ASN A 118 3.32 -8.10 -8.82
N GLU A 119 2.91 -7.70 -7.63
CA GLU A 119 2.95 -8.52 -6.41
C GLU A 119 1.76 -9.49 -6.31
N ILE A 120 0.60 -9.16 -6.89
CA ILE A 120 -0.61 -10.00 -6.81
C ILE A 120 -0.34 -11.49 -7.15
N PRO A 121 0.42 -11.85 -8.20
CA PRO A 121 0.73 -13.25 -8.48
C PRO A 121 1.59 -13.94 -7.42
N GLU A 122 2.45 -13.20 -6.72
CA GLU A 122 3.27 -13.74 -5.63
C GLU A 122 2.39 -14.01 -4.40
N LEU A 123 1.47 -13.10 -4.08
CA LEU A 123 0.47 -13.27 -3.02
C LEU A 123 -0.50 -14.42 -3.33
N GLU A 124 -0.86 -14.62 -4.60
CA GLU A 124 -1.68 -15.78 -4.99
C GLU A 124 -0.95 -17.10 -4.75
N LYS A 125 0.34 -17.19 -5.10
CA LYS A 125 1.16 -18.38 -4.81
C LYS A 125 1.23 -18.62 -3.31
N LEU A 126 1.51 -17.57 -2.53
CA LEU A 126 1.55 -17.63 -1.07
C LEU A 126 0.23 -18.19 -0.51
N TYR A 127 -0.90 -17.63 -0.95
CA TYR A 127 -2.23 -18.07 -0.55
C TYR A 127 -2.46 -19.54 -0.86
N GLN A 128 -2.17 -19.99 -2.09
CA GLN A 128 -2.36 -21.37 -2.47
C GLN A 128 -1.48 -22.36 -1.67
N GLU A 129 -0.28 -21.95 -1.30
CA GLU A 129 0.64 -22.79 -0.53
C GLU A 129 0.27 -22.86 0.97
N LEU A 130 -0.27 -21.77 1.54
CA LEU A 130 -0.40 -21.64 2.99
C LEU A 130 -1.84 -21.63 3.52
N LYS A 131 -2.87 -21.50 2.66
CA LYS A 131 -4.28 -21.45 3.11
C LYS A 131 -4.71 -22.67 3.95
N ASP A 132 -4.26 -23.85 3.57
CA ASP A 132 -4.55 -25.09 4.30
C ASP A 132 -3.69 -25.24 5.57
N GLN A 133 -2.78 -24.30 5.81
CA GLN A 133 -1.91 -24.19 6.97
C GLN A 133 -2.35 -23.06 7.94
N GLY A 134 -3.54 -22.51 7.72
CA GLY A 134 -4.12 -21.47 8.56
C GLY A 134 -3.68 -20.03 8.20
N VAL A 135 -3.17 -19.81 6.99
CA VAL A 135 -2.81 -18.46 6.52
C VAL A 135 -3.76 -18.00 5.43
N GLY A 136 -4.51 -16.93 5.69
CA GLY A 136 -5.35 -16.26 4.73
C GLY A 136 -4.61 -15.11 4.02
N VAL A 137 -5.10 -14.74 2.84
CA VAL A 137 -4.70 -13.53 2.12
C VAL A 137 -5.96 -12.80 1.69
N THR A 138 -5.97 -11.48 1.80
CA THR A 138 -7.03 -10.63 1.24
C THR A 138 -6.42 -9.33 0.69
N GLY A 139 -6.98 -8.84 -0.40
CA GLY A 139 -6.63 -7.56 -0.98
C GLY A 139 -7.69 -6.51 -0.65
N VAL A 140 -7.28 -5.33 -0.20
CA VAL A 140 -8.18 -4.18 -0.05
C VAL A 140 -7.83 -3.17 -1.14
N VAL A 141 -8.76 -2.92 -2.05
CA VAL A 141 -8.53 -2.06 -3.23
C VAL A 141 -8.95 -0.62 -2.89
N LEU A 142 -8.00 0.17 -2.40
CA LEU A 142 -8.29 1.43 -1.71
C LEU A 142 -8.96 2.48 -2.62
N ASP A 143 -8.63 2.53 -3.90
CA ASP A 143 -9.18 3.50 -4.86
C ASP A 143 -10.58 3.12 -5.40
N THR A 144 -11.18 2.05 -4.89
CA THR A 144 -12.56 1.64 -5.26
C THR A 144 -13.66 2.31 -4.44
N ALA A 145 -13.29 3.02 -3.37
CA ALA A 145 -14.22 3.82 -2.58
C ALA A 145 -13.55 5.07 -2.01
N ASP A 146 -14.37 6.08 -1.70
CA ASP A 146 -13.93 7.29 -0.98
C ASP A 146 -14.12 7.15 0.54
N SER A 147 -13.72 8.17 1.30
CA SER A 147 -13.84 8.20 2.77
C SER A 147 -15.28 8.17 3.28
N GLU A 148 -16.26 8.47 2.45
CA GLU A 148 -17.68 8.37 2.78
C GLU A 148 -18.26 6.98 2.43
N GLY A 149 -17.49 6.11 1.78
CA GLY A 149 -17.89 4.79 1.33
C GLY A 149 -18.59 4.79 -0.03
N ASN A 150 -18.53 5.91 -0.79
CA ASN A 150 -19.05 5.94 -2.14
C ASN A 150 -18.12 5.17 -3.07
N GLN A 151 -18.66 4.25 -3.84
CA GLN A 151 -17.89 3.36 -4.71
C GLN A 151 -17.56 4.01 -6.06
N ASP A 152 -16.34 3.79 -6.54
CA ASP A 152 -15.93 4.13 -7.91
C ASP A 152 -16.06 2.91 -8.83
N GLU A 153 -17.10 2.92 -9.67
CA GLU A 153 -17.37 1.82 -10.61
C GLU A 153 -16.24 1.61 -11.63
N GLN A 154 -15.46 2.65 -11.96
CA GLN A 154 -14.35 2.50 -12.91
C GLN A 154 -13.16 1.80 -12.26
N ALA A 155 -12.84 2.15 -11.02
CA ALA A 155 -11.83 1.48 -10.24
C ALA A 155 -12.22 0.02 -9.94
N ILE A 156 -13.50 -0.23 -9.61
CA ILE A 156 -14.01 -1.59 -9.41
C ILE A 156 -13.82 -2.45 -10.67
N LYS A 157 -14.19 -1.95 -11.86
CA LYS A 157 -13.98 -2.67 -13.13
C LYS A 157 -12.51 -2.96 -13.40
N LYS A 158 -11.60 -2.05 -13.02
CA LYS A 158 -10.16 -2.30 -13.11
C LYS A 158 -9.72 -3.39 -12.13
N ALA A 159 -10.24 -3.37 -10.89
CA ALA A 159 -9.94 -4.40 -9.90
C ALA A 159 -10.44 -5.79 -10.36
N GLU A 160 -11.64 -5.88 -10.93
CA GLU A 160 -12.17 -7.11 -11.54
C GLU A 160 -11.24 -7.63 -12.64
N LEU A 161 -10.80 -6.74 -13.54
CA LEU A 161 -9.87 -7.08 -14.61
C LEU A 161 -8.49 -7.52 -14.06
N LEU A 162 -7.99 -6.86 -13.02
CA LEU A 162 -6.74 -7.24 -12.38
C LEU A 162 -6.84 -8.64 -11.78
N GLN A 163 -7.90 -8.94 -11.02
CA GLN A 163 -8.12 -10.27 -10.45
C GLN A 163 -8.21 -11.35 -11.52
N GLU A 164 -8.94 -11.09 -12.61
CA GLU A 164 -9.03 -12.01 -13.74
C GLU A 164 -7.67 -12.27 -14.41
N LYS A 165 -6.90 -11.20 -14.69
CA LYS A 165 -5.61 -11.30 -15.38
C LYS A 165 -4.52 -11.94 -14.55
N THR A 166 -4.48 -11.65 -13.27
CA THR A 166 -3.51 -12.23 -12.33
C THR A 166 -3.94 -13.60 -11.83
N LYS A 167 -5.20 -13.99 -12.05
CA LYS A 167 -5.82 -15.23 -11.57
C LYS A 167 -5.82 -15.35 -10.03
N ALA A 168 -5.83 -14.21 -9.34
CA ALA A 168 -5.92 -14.21 -7.90
C ALA A 168 -7.27 -14.81 -7.45
N THR A 169 -7.20 -15.78 -6.53
CA THR A 169 -8.38 -16.48 -6.01
C THR A 169 -8.74 -16.02 -4.60
N TYR A 170 -7.84 -15.31 -3.92
CA TYR A 170 -8.15 -14.65 -2.66
C TYR A 170 -9.05 -13.43 -2.88
N PRO A 171 -9.87 -13.01 -1.90
CA PRO A 171 -10.84 -11.94 -2.08
C PRO A 171 -10.17 -10.58 -2.28
N PHE A 172 -10.71 -9.79 -3.23
CA PHE A 172 -10.45 -8.36 -3.35
C PHE A 172 -11.66 -7.61 -2.80
N LEU A 173 -11.42 -6.74 -1.83
CA LEU A 173 -12.46 -6.06 -1.06
C LEU A 173 -12.52 -4.57 -1.44
N ILE A 174 -13.74 -4.07 -1.57
CA ILE A 174 -14.06 -2.65 -1.69
C ILE A 174 -14.22 -2.13 -0.25
N PRO A 175 -13.38 -1.20 0.21
CA PRO A 175 -13.43 -0.75 1.60
C PRO A 175 -14.75 -0.01 1.89
N ASP A 176 -15.30 -0.26 3.07
CA ASP A 176 -16.41 0.49 3.58
C ASP A 176 -15.96 1.76 4.31
N LYS A 177 -16.92 2.60 4.71
CA LYS A 177 -16.63 3.83 5.45
C LYS A 177 -15.89 3.58 6.76
N ASN A 178 -16.16 2.48 7.46
CA ASN A 178 -15.54 2.16 8.74
C ASN A 178 -14.05 1.87 8.55
N MET A 179 -13.72 1.02 7.58
CA MET A 179 -12.33 0.73 7.25
C MET A 179 -11.59 1.96 6.73
N MET A 180 -12.22 2.77 5.86
CA MET A 180 -11.62 4.00 5.30
C MET A 180 -11.27 5.03 6.39
N ASN A 181 -12.12 5.19 7.40
CA ASN A 181 -11.90 6.13 8.51
C ASN A 181 -11.25 5.47 9.74
N GLY A 182 -10.99 4.17 9.68
CA GLY A 182 -10.29 3.37 10.68
C GLY A 182 -8.88 3.00 10.22
N ARG A 183 -8.63 1.68 10.09
CA ARG A 183 -7.28 1.13 9.79
C ARG A 183 -6.67 1.65 8.48
N LEU A 184 -7.48 2.01 7.51
CA LEU A 184 -6.97 2.48 6.20
C LEU A 184 -6.69 3.99 6.18
N GLN A 185 -7.04 4.72 7.23
CA GLN A 185 -6.82 6.16 7.29
C GLN A 185 -5.32 6.49 7.28
N GLY A 186 -4.92 7.38 6.40
CA GLY A 186 -3.55 7.88 6.34
C GLY A 186 -2.59 7.02 5.52
N ILE A 187 -3.02 5.87 4.98
CA ILE A 187 -2.20 5.09 4.05
C ILE A 187 -1.95 5.91 2.78
N SER A 188 -0.68 6.19 2.50
CA SER A 188 -0.24 7.03 1.37
C SER A 188 0.82 6.37 0.50
N ALA A 189 1.38 5.23 0.92
CA ALA A 189 2.35 4.44 0.17
C ALA A 189 1.78 3.05 -0.15
N PHE A 190 1.97 2.57 -1.37
CA PHE A 190 1.40 1.31 -1.84
C PHE A 190 2.45 0.41 -2.51
N PRO A 191 2.32 -0.93 -2.33
CA PRO A 191 1.37 -1.60 -1.44
C PRO A 191 1.75 -1.40 0.04
N GLU A 192 0.75 -1.43 0.92
CA GLU A 192 0.94 -1.57 2.36
C GLU A 192 0.28 -2.87 2.82
N THR A 193 1.00 -3.64 3.63
CA THR A 193 0.51 -4.93 4.12
C THR A 193 0.60 -4.97 5.64
N PHE A 194 -0.48 -5.43 6.28
CA PHE A 194 -0.53 -5.70 7.71
C PHE A 194 -1.17 -7.07 7.96
N PHE A 195 -1.04 -7.57 9.17
CA PHE A 195 -1.52 -8.88 9.56
C PHE A 195 -2.64 -8.80 10.59
N VAL A 196 -3.59 -9.72 10.48
CA VAL A 196 -4.75 -9.82 11.38
C VAL A 196 -4.87 -11.26 11.88
N ASP A 197 -5.02 -11.42 13.20
CA ASP A 197 -5.26 -12.72 13.81
C ASP A 197 -6.72 -13.16 13.66
N LYS A 198 -7.02 -14.39 14.06
CA LYS A 198 -8.38 -14.96 14.02
C LYS A 198 -9.43 -14.24 14.86
N ASN A 199 -9.02 -13.32 15.75
CA ASN A 199 -9.90 -12.52 16.59
C ASN A 199 -10.10 -11.10 16.04
N GLY A 200 -9.54 -10.80 14.86
CA GLY A 200 -9.58 -9.47 14.26
C GLY A 200 -8.56 -8.48 14.82
N ASN A 201 -7.59 -8.93 15.62
CA ASN A 201 -6.54 -8.05 16.12
C ASN A 201 -5.44 -7.88 15.08
N ILE A 202 -4.99 -6.65 14.91
CA ILE A 202 -3.81 -6.34 14.10
C ILE A 202 -2.59 -6.82 14.88
N VAL A 203 -1.76 -7.64 14.25
CA VAL A 203 -0.60 -8.28 14.87
C VAL A 203 0.65 -8.09 14.03
N GLY A 204 1.79 -8.13 14.68
CA GLY A 204 3.09 -8.02 14.02
C GLY A 204 3.38 -6.62 13.45
N GLU A 205 4.16 -6.60 12.40
CA GLU A 205 4.63 -5.36 11.76
C GLU A 205 3.79 -5.01 10.52
N THR A 206 3.83 -3.73 10.14
CA THR A 206 3.30 -3.26 8.85
C THR A 206 4.44 -3.20 7.84
N TYR A 207 4.21 -3.74 6.65
CA TYR A 207 5.19 -3.84 5.58
C TYR A 207 4.79 -2.93 4.42
N SER A 208 5.74 -2.12 3.95
CA SER A 208 5.54 -1.23 2.81
C SER A 208 6.39 -1.67 1.63
N GLY A 209 5.82 -1.57 0.43
CA GLY A 209 6.47 -2.02 -0.81
C GLY A 209 6.17 -3.47 -1.16
N SER A 210 6.49 -3.84 -2.41
CA SER A 210 6.24 -5.18 -2.93
C SER A 210 7.35 -6.15 -2.55
N HIS A 211 6.99 -7.39 -2.29
CA HIS A 211 7.89 -8.47 -1.89
C HIS A 211 7.74 -9.68 -2.80
N THR A 212 8.78 -10.50 -2.87
CA THR A 212 8.75 -11.80 -3.55
C THR A 212 8.02 -12.85 -2.71
N LEU A 213 7.67 -13.98 -3.33
CA LEU A 213 7.07 -15.11 -2.60
C LEU A 213 7.95 -15.58 -1.44
N GLU A 214 9.26 -15.68 -1.66
CA GLU A 214 10.21 -16.12 -0.64
C GLU A 214 10.26 -15.16 0.54
N GLU A 215 10.32 -13.86 0.29
CA GLU A 215 10.28 -12.84 1.33
C GLU A 215 8.96 -12.89 2.10
N TRP A 216 7.82 -13.04 1.41
CA TRP A 216 6.53 -13.20 2.08
C TRP A 216 6.45 -14.45 2.95
N LYS A 217 7.05 -15.57 2.53
CA LYS A 217 7.09 -16.79 3.36
C LYS A 217 7.87 -16.56 4.65
N GLU A 218 9.03 -15.91 4.57
CA GLU A 218 9.85 -15.58 5.75
C GLU A 218 9.09 -14.63 6.70
N ILE A 219 8.41 -13.62 6.17
CA ILE A 219 7.60 -12.68 6.94
C ILE A 219 6.44 -13.42 7.62
N VAL A 220 5.66 -14.20 6.89
CA VAL A 220 4.52 -14.96 7.44
C VAL A 220 4.97 -15.94 8.51
N GLU A 221 6.10 -16.64 8.33
CA GLU A 221 6.64 -17.55 9.34
C GLU A 221 7.04 -16.80 10.62
N LYS A 222 7.66 -15.62 10.49
CA LYS A 222 7.99 -14.74 11.61
C LYS A 222 6.72 -14.33 12.37
N GLU A 223 5.71 -13.81 11.68
CA GLU A 223 4.50 -13.30 12.31
C GLU A 223 3.66 -14.42 12.95
N LEU A 224 3.57 -15.60 12.32
CA LEU A 224 2.93 -16.78 12.90
C LEU A 224 3.63 -17.26 14.17
N SER A 225 4.96 -17.22 14.19
CA SER A 225 5.74 -17.62 15.36
C SER A 225 5.48 -16.69 16.54
N ALA A 226 5.45 -15.37 16.29
CA ALA A 226 5.17 -14.35 17.30
C ALA A 226 3.77 -14.54 17.95
N ILE A 227 2.75 -14.86 17.15
CA ILE A 227 1.39 -15.13 17.68
C ILE A 227 1.36 -16.36 18.59
N LYS A 228 2.11 -17.42 18.22
CA LYS A 228 2.14 -18.68 18.99
C LYS A 228 2.86 -18.53 20.33
N GLU A 229 3.83 -17.61 20.42
CA GLU A 229 4.55 -17.34 21.67
C GLU A 229 3.74 -16.49 22.65
N ASN A 230 2.77 -15.72 22.15
CA ASN A 230 1.92 -14.82 22.96
C ASN A 230 0.57 -15.45 23.40
N ASN A 231 0.28 -16.69 23.01
CA ASN A 231 -0.90 -17.49 23.40
C ASN A 231 -0.51 -18.65 24.33
#